data_2575b5c7a4eaed7bc284443afe894c40
#
_entry.id   2575b5c7a4eaed7bc284443afe894c40
#
_cell.length_a   1.000
_cell.length_b   1.000
_cell.length_c   1.000
_cell.angle_alpha   90.00
_cell.angle_beta   90.00
_cell.angle_gamma   90.00
#
_symmetry.space_group_name_H-M   'P 1'
#
loop_
_entity.id
_entity.type
_entity.pdbx_description
1 polymer ?
#
loop_
_entity_poly.entity_id
_entity_poly.type
_entity_poly.pdbx_seq_one_letter_code
_entity_poly.pdbx_strand_id
1 'polypeptide(L)'
;MNWISRVPWPLPALLAWGGAWLLFASLQRVTTPVWALLLACALAAAASVLGSNWWRRALIAAGFPLALALTGVAAVPAWAWLVPLVLLLGVYPLNAWRDAPLFPTPHHALQGLAAQVPLAPGARVIDAGCGLGDGLLALRRAYPQARIEGVEWSWPLRLLCQLRCPWARVRRGDMWRADWSGCQLVYLFQRPESMARAAAKAQAEMAPGSWLASLEFAVPGVLPQAQLRLPGERVVWVYRMPMVGMAQGRE
;
A
#
# COMPACT_ATOMS: atom_id res chain seq x y z
N MET A 1 22.50 -18.08 2.86
CA MET A 1 22.90 -16.66 3.06
C MET A 1 22.93 -16.01 1.67
N ASN A 2 21.85 -15.31 1.29
CA ASN A 2 21.66 -14.81 -0.09
C ASN A 2 22.55 -13.59 -0.36
N TRP A 3 23.63 -13.76 -1.09
CA TRP A 3 24.53 -12.70 -1.56
C TRP A 3 23.79 -11.64 -2.41
N ILE A 4 22.65 -12.00 -3.03
CA ILE A 4 21.78 -11.13 -3.85
C ILE A 4 21.24 -9.93 -3.05
N SER A 5 21.04 -10.07 -1.73
CA SER A 5 20.57 -8.98 -0.87
C SER A 5 21.60 -7.87 -0.62
N ARG A 6 22.88 -8.08 -1.00
CA ARG A 6 23.97 -7.12 -0.83
C ARG A 6 24.17 -6.19 -2.00
N VAL A 7 23.53 -6.47 -3.16
CA VAL A 7 23.65 -5.62 -4.33
C VAL A 7 22.73 -4.41 -4.18
N PRO A 8 23.27 -3.18 -4.14
CA PRO A 8 22.47 -1.99 -3.98
C PRO A 8 21.51 -1.78 -5.14
N TRP A 9 20.28 -1.41 -4.83
CA TRP A 9 19.31 -0.98 -5.83
C TRP A 9 19.78 0.36 -6.46
N PRO A 10 19.71 0.55 -7.81
CA PRO A 10 19.01 -0.26 -8.83
C PRO A 10 19.89 -1.21 -9.66
N LEU A 11 21.11 -1.55 -9.24
CA LEU A 11 22.04 -2.35 -10.04
C LEU A 11 21.46 -3.66 -10.60
N PRO A 12 20.68 -4.49 -9.86
CA PRO A 12 20.07 -5.69 -10.43
C PRO A 12 19.16 -5.41 -11.63
N ALA A 13 18.42 -4.30 -11.60
CA ALA A 13 17.54 -3.89 -12.69
C ALA A 13 18.36 -3.46 -13.93
N LEU A 14 19.37 -2.62 -13.73
CA LEU A 14 20.24 -2.14 -14.81
C LEU A 14 21.00 -3.27 -15.49
N LEU A 15 21.51 -4.23 -14.73
CA LEU A 15 22.19 -5.41 -15.28
C LEU A 15 21.24 -6.31 -16.07
N ALA A 16 20.02 -6.53 -15.56
CA ALA A 16 19.01 -7.30 -16.25
C ALA A 16 18.57 -6.64 -17.56
N TRP A 17 18.35 -5.33 -17.56
CA TRP A 17 17.99 -4.56 -18.75
C TRP A 17 19.13 -4.52 -19.77
N GLY A 18 20.35 -4.22 -19.33
CA GLY A 18 21.54 -4.24 -20.18
C GLY A 18 21.78 -5.62 -20.82
N GLY A 19 21.67 -6.67 -20.03
CA GLY A 19 21.75 -8.06 -20.53
C GLY A 19 20.66 -8.40 -21.54
N ALA A 20 19.42 -8.00 -21.31
CA ALA A 20 18.31 -8.18 -22.24
C ALA A 20 18.54 -7.40 -23.55
N TRP A 21 19.02 -6.16 -23.48
CA TRP A 21 19.38 -5.36 -24.65
C TRP A 21 20.54 -6.00 -25.48
N LEU A 22 21.59 -6.45 -24.81
CA LEU A 22 22.71 -7.12 -25.48
C LEU A 22 22.24 -8.41 -26.16
N LEU A 23 21.41 -9.23 -25.49
CA LEU A 23 20.86 -10.44 -26.05
C LEU A 23 19.98 -10.12 -27.26
N PHE A 24 19.07 -9.13 -27.16
CA PHE A 24 18.22 -8.70 -28.26
C PHE A 24 19.05 -8.26 -29.47
N ALA A 25 20.01 -7.35 -29.27
CA ALA A 25 20.87 -6.84 -30.34
C ALA A 25 21.72 -7.93 -31.01
N SER A 26 22.16 -8.91 -30.23
CA SER A 26 22.93 -10.05 -30.76
C SER A 26 22.07 -11.00 -31.57
N LEU A 27 20.89 -11.36 -31.03
CA LEU A 27 19.97 -12.31 -31.67
C LEU A 27 19.33 -11.74 -32.94
N GLN A 28 19.09 -10.45 -33.04
CA GLN A 28 18.58 -9.81 -34.27
C GLN A 28 19.48 -10.05 -35.50
N ARG A 29 20.75 -10.40 -35.31
CA ARG A 29 21.70 -10.68 -36.39
C ARG A 29 21.61 -12.09 -36.93
N VAL A 30 21.04 -13.01 -36.14
CA VAL A 30 21.03 -14.47 -36.46
C VAL A 30 19.64 -15.08 -36.39
N THR A 31 18.62 -14.36 -35.91
CA THR A 31 17.24 -14.86 -35.81
C THR A 31 16.25 -13.80 -36.30
N THR A 32 14.95 -14.16 -36.34
CA THR A 32 13.92 -13.16 -36.64
C THR A 32 13.72 -12.20 -35.45
N PRO A 33 13.34 -10.94 -35.70
CA PRO A 33 13.11 -9.94 -34.64
C PRO A 33 12.15 -10.41 -33.54
N VAL A 34 11.16 -11.24 -33.90
CA VAL A 34 10.19 -11.81 -32.97
C VAL A 34 10.85 -12.76 -31.96
N TRP A 35 11.70 -13.66 -32.43
CA TRP A 35 12.43 -14.59 -31.53
C TRP A 35 13.45 -13.85 -30.66
N ALA A 36 14.15 -12.87 -31.24
CA ALA A 36 15.07 -12.01 -30.47
C ALA A 36 14.33 -11.28 -29.33
N LEU A 37 13.14 -10.75 -29.62
CA LEU A 37 12.29 -10.06 -28.63
C LEU A 37 11.82 -11.03 -27.53
N LEU A 38 11.26 -12.18 -27.92
CA LEU A 38 10.75 -13.15 -26.96
C LEU A 38 11.81 -13.67 -26.01
N LEU A 39 13.02 -13.97 -26.53
CA LEU A 39 14.11 -14.46 -25.70
C LEU A 39 14.67 -13.38 -24.76
N ALA A 40 14.78 -12.13 -25.24
CA ALA A 40 15.19 -11.02 -24.38
C ALA A 40 14.17 -10.69 -23.28
N CYS A 41 12.87 -10.74 -23.58
CA CYS A 41 11.81 -10.62 -22.60
C CYS A 41 11.81 -11.77 -21.58
N ALA A 42 12.06 -13.01 -22.04
CA ALA A 42 12.18 -14.17 -21.17
C ALA A 42 13.38 -14.02 -20.20
N LEU A 43 14.52 -13.50 -20.68
CA LEU A 43 15.66 -13.21 -19.84
C LEU A 43 15.32 -12.15 -18.75
N ALA A 44 14.65 -11.05 -19.14
CA ALA A 44 14.24 -10.01 -18.19
C ALA A 44 13.24 -10.56 -17.15
N ALA A 45 12.28 -11.40 -17.60
CA ALA A 45 11.34 -12.06 -16.72
C ALA A 45 12.04 -13.04 -15.75
N ALA A 46 12.98 -13.86 -16.23
CA ALA A 46 13.77 -14.74 -15.38
C ALA A 46 14.63 -13.97 -14.37
N ALA A 47 15.27 -12.88 -14.81
CA ALA A 47 16.06 -12.00 -13.93
C ALA A 47 15.22 -11.30 -12.86
N SER A 48 13.90 -11.25 -13.01
CA SER A 48 13.00 -10.63 -12.02
C SER A 48 13.07 -11.26 -10.63
N VAL A 49 13.51 -12.54 -10.54
CA VAL A 49 13.74 -13.22 -9.25
C VAL A 49 14.80 -12.53 -8.38
N LEU A 50 15.67 -11.70 -8.98
CA LEU A 50 16.66 -10.88 -8.27
C LEU A 50 16.04 -9.72 -7.49
N GLY A 51 14.77 -9.39 -7.76
CA GLY A 51 14.04 -8.37 -7.01
C GLY A 51 13.66 -8.84 -5.62
N SER A 52 14.00 -8.07 -4.59
CA SER A 52 13.71 -8.40 -3.19
C SER A 52 12.23 -8.28 -2.81
N ASN A 53 11.41 -7.59 -3.62
CA ASN A 53 9.96 -7.46 -3.45
C ASN A 53 9.26 -7.46 -4.82
N TRP A 54 7.93 -7.61 -4.83
CA TRP A 54 7.14 -7.72 -6.05
C TRP A 54 7.31 -6.51 -6.99
N TRP A 55 7.42 -5.30 -6.43
CA TRP A 55 7.61 -4.05 -7.16
C TRP A 55 8.94 -4.02 -7.93
N ARG A 56 10.05 -4.42 -7.26
CA ARG A 56 11.37 -4.53 -7.91
C ARG A 56 11.38 -5.62 -8.97
N ARG A 57 10.68 -6.74 -8.73
CA ARG A 57 10.49 -7.81 -9.72
C ARG A 57 9.75 -7.31 -10.95
N ALA A 58 8.65 -6.58 -10.76
CA ALA A 58 7.89 -5.97 -11.85
C ALA A 58 8.75 -4.99 -12.67
N LEU A 59 9.54 -4.13 -12.02
CA LEU A 59 10.46 -3.22 -12.70
C LEU A 59 11.54 -3.95 -13.49
N ILE A 60 12.14 -4.98 -12.95
CA ILE A 60 13.16 -5.77 -13.65
C ILE A 60 12.56 -6.42 -14.89
N ALA A 61 11.39 -7.05 -14.77
CA ALA A 61 10.72 -7.71 -15.89
C ALA A 61 10.24 -6.75 -16.99
N ALA A 62 9.68 -5.61 -16.59
CA ALA A 62 9.05 -4.67 -17.52
C ALA A 62 10.06 -3.68 -18.16
N GLY A 63 11.20 -3.44 -17.56
CA GLY A 63 12.11 -2.36 -17.99
C GLY A 63 12.64 -2.51 -19.40
N PHE A 64 13.05 -3.72 -19.82
CA PHE A 64 13.50 -3.94 -21.20
C PHE A 64 12.37 -3.73 -22.22
N PRO A 65 11.20 -4.38 -22.14
CA PRO A 65 10.13 -4.16 -23.11
C PRO A 65 9.63 -2.71 -23.12
N LEU A 66 9.59 -2.02 -21.98
CA LEU A 66 9.25 -0.61 -21.92
C LEU A 66 10.30 0.27 -22.60
N ALA A 67 11.59 0.02 -22.34
CA ALA A 67 12.67 0.75 -22.98
C ALA A 67 12.67 0.55 -24.50
N LEU A 68 12.41 -0.69 -24.97
CA LEU A 68 12.29 -0.99 -26.39
C LEU A 68 11.13 -0.26 -27.04
N ALA A 69 9.97 -0.21 -26.38
CA ALA A 69 8.82 0.54 -26.84
C ALA A 69 9.11 2.06 -26.91
N LEU A 70 9.84 2.60 -25.95
CA LEU A 70 10.25 4.01 -25.90
C LEU A 70 11.25 4.40 -26.99
N THR A 71 12.11 3.48 -27.43
CA THR A 71 13.12 3.76 -28.45
C THR A 71 12.57 3.81 -29.88
N GLY A 72 11.25 3.60 -30.07
CA GLY A 72 10.59 3.67 -31.37
C GLY A 72 10.91 2.49 -32.31
N VAL A 73 11.64 1.49 -31.84
CA VAL A 73 11.92 0.26 -32.60
C VAL A 73 10.63 -0.57 -32.77
N ALA A 74 9.67 -0.42 -31.86
CA ALA A 74 8.29 -0.81 -32.07
C ALA A 74 7.52 0.46 -32.45
N ALA A 75 6.89 0.53 -33.61
CA ALA A 75 6.05 1.64 -34.04
C ALA A 75 4.79 1.77 -33.17
N VAL A 76 4.99 2.20 -31.91
CA VAL A 76 3.89 2.47 -30.98
C VAL A 76 3.36 3.85 -31.32
N PRO A 77 2.10 3.99 -31.75
CA PRO A 77 1.53 5.29 -32.08
C PRO A 77 1.57 6.20 -30.85
N ALA A 78 1.85 7.49 -31.05
CA ALA A 78 2.04 8.45 -29.95
C ALA A 78 0.88 8.48 -28.94
N TRP A 79 -0.35 8.26 -29.39
CA TRP A 79 -1.52 8.20 -28.49
C TRP A 79 -1.49 7.02 -27.50
N ALA A 80 -0.80 5.91 -27.83
CA ALA A 80 -0.73 4.74 -26.95
C ALA A 80 0.03 5.04 -25.63
N TRP A 81 0.86 6.08 -25.61
CA TRP A 81 1.51 6.57 -24.39
C TRP A 81 0.56 7.27 -23.43
N LEU A 82 -0.61 7.69 -23.91
CA LEU A 82 -1.67 8.20 -23.04
C LEU A 82 -2.30 7.09 -22.17
N VAL A 83 -2.24 5.83 -22.62
CA VAL A 83 -2.83 4.71 -21.89
C VAL A 83 -2.18 4.51 -20.50
N PRO A 84 -0.85 4.34 -20.39
CA PRO A 84 -0.21 4.26 -19.06
C PRO A 84 -0.40 5.53 -18.24
N LEU A 85 -0.45 6.70 -18.86
CA LEU A 85 -0.72 7.96 -18.16
C LEU A 85 -2.15 7.99 -17.59
N VAL A 86 -3.15 7.61 -18.37
CA VAL A 86 -4.56 7.54 -17.93
C VAL A 86 -4.71 6.49 -16.82
N LEU A 87 -4.06 5.33 -16.95
CA LEU A 87 -4.04 4.31 -15.91
C LEU A 87 -3.38 4.83 -14.63
N LEU A 88 -2.25 5.53 -14.74
CA LEU A 88 -1.57 6.15 -13.61
C LEU A 88 -2.46 7.18 -12.91
N LEU A 89 -3.10 8.07 -13.68
CA LEU A 89 -4.04 9.07 -13.14
C LEU A 89 -5.30 8.42 -12.55
N GLY A 90 -5.72 7.27 -13.07
CA GLY A 90 -6.84 6.49 -12.52
C GLY A 90 -6.49 5.83 -11.19
N VAL A 91 -5.28 5.31 -11.06
CA VAL A 91 -4.75 4.71 -9.82
C VAL A 91 -4.41 5.81 -8.80
N TYR A 92 -3.82 6.91 -9.28
CA TYR A 92 -3.39 8.07 -8.49
C TYR A 92 -4.08 9.34 -8.99
N PRO A 93 -5.35 9.57 -8.66
CA PRO A 93 -6.00 10.83 -9.00
C PRO A 93 -5.26 11.99 -8.30
N LEU A 94 -5.16 13.13 -9.00
CA LEU A 94 -4.40 14.31 -8.56
C LEU A 94 -4.70 14.75 -7.11
N ASN A 95 -5.93 14.51 -6.63
CA ASN A 95 -6.33 14.80 -5.25
C ASN A 95 -5.65 13.86 -4.23
N ALA A 96 -5.30 12.64 -4.63
CA ALA A 96 -4.58 11.69 -3.75
C ALA A 96 -3.09 12.03 -3.62
N TRP A 97 -2.53 12.87 -4.50
CA TRP A 97 -1.15 13.35 -4.39
C TRP A 97 -0.94 14.22 -3.14
N ARG A 98 -2.03 14.76 -2.61
CA ARG A 98 -2.02 15.54 -1.36
C ARG A 98 -2.12 14.66 -0.11
N ASP A 99 -2.67 13.44 -0.21
CA ASP A 99 -3.06 12.69 0.97
C ASP A 99 -2.15 11.52 1.35
N ALA A 100 -1.61 10.72 0.53
CA ALA A 100 -0.54 9.78 0.90
C ALA A 100 -0.09 8.89 -0.26
N PRO A 101 1.21 8.57 -0.39
CA PRO A 101 1.66 7.46 -1.21
C PRO A 101 1.11 6.14 -0.63
N LEU A 102 0.93 5.13 -1.51
CA LEU A 102 0.54 3.77 -1.11
C LEU A 102 1.62 3.16 -0.20
N PHE A 103 1.40 3.22 1.12
CA PHE A 103 2.20 2.50 2.09
C PHE A 103 1.46 1.22 2.49
N PRO A 104 1.95 0.02 2.12
CA PRO A 104 1.33 -1.21 2.54
C PRO A 104 1.51 -1.43 4.04
N THR A 105 0.44 -1.78 4.73
CA THR A 105 0.50 -2.25 6.12
C THR A 105 1.30 -3.56 6.17
N PRO A 106 2.37 -3.66 6.98
CA PRO A 106 3.13 -4.89 7.14
C PRO A 106 2.25 -6.04 7.62
N HIS A 107 2.52 -7.26 7.15
CA HIS A 107 1.70 -8.43 7.45
C HIS A 107 1.49 -8.72 8.95
N HIS A 108 2.45 -8.31 9.78
CA HIS A 108 2.45 -8.56 11.22
C HIS A 108 2.14 -7.29 12.04
N ALA A 109 1.77 -6.18 11.38
CA ALA A 109 1.62 -4.88 12.03
C ALA A 109 0.58 -4.87 13.17
N LEU A 110 -0.48 -5.66 13.05
CA LEU A 110 -1.57 -5.69 14.03
C LEU A 110 -1.55 -6.96 14.92
N GLN A 111 -0.44 -7.71 14.92
CA GLN A 111 -0.27 -8.83 15.84
C GLN A 111 -0.23 -8.31 17.28
N GLY A 112 -1.05 -8.93 18.15
CA GLY A 112 -1.19 -8.48 19.55
C GLY A 112 -2.18 -7.32 19.74
N LEU A 113 -2.72 -6.70 18.68
CA LEU A 113 -3.70 -5.62 18.83
C LEU A 113 -4.95 -6.10 19.58
N ALA A 114 -5.43 -7.30 19.31
CA ALA A 114 -6.61 -7.86 19.97
C ALA A 114 -6.45 -8.03 21.48
N ALA A 115 -5.22 -8.22 21.97
CA ALA A 115 -4.93 -8.28 23.41
C ALA A 115 -5.04 -6.90 24.08
N GLN A 116 -4.73 -5.82 23.35
CA GLN A 116 -4.81 -4.45 23.86
C GLN A 116 -6.19 -3.83 23.62
N VAL A 117 -6.86 -4.25 22.56
CA VAL A 117 -8.14 -3.76 22.09
C VAL A 117 -9.09 -4.95 21.92
N PRO A 118 -9.66 -5.48 23.01
CA PRO A 118 -10.63 -6.57 22.90
C PRO A 118 -11.93 -6.07 22.25
N LEU A 119 -12.36 -6.75 21.19
CA LEU A 119 -13.59 -6.47 20.48
C LEU A 119 -14.56 -7.64 20.58
N ALA A 120 -15.85 -7.35 20.71
CA ALA A 120 -16.88 -8.38 20.67
C ALA A 120 -17.00 -9.02 19.28
N PRO A 121 -17.43 -10.29 19.17
CA PRO A 121 -17.78 -10.89 17.90
C PRO A 121 -18.77 -10.02 17.12
N GLY A 122 -18.56 -9.87 15.82
CA GLY A 122 -19.39 -9.01 14.98
C GLY A 122 -19.12 -7.50 15.09
N ALA A 123 -18.14 -7.08 15.91
CA ALA A 123 -17.72 -5.69 16.02
C ALA A 123 -17.40 -5.09 14.64
N ARG A 124 -17.86 -3.87 14.38
CA ARG A 124 -17.61 -3.17 13.13
C ARG A 124 -16.23 -2.51 13.19
N VAL A 125 -15.36 -2.92 12.29
CA VAL A 125 -13.98 -2.43 12.14
C VAL A 125 -13.80 -1.84 10.75
N ILE A 126 -13.23 -0.66 10.66
CA ILE A 126 -12.99 0.01 9.37
C ILE A 126 -11.50 0.29 9.18
N ASP A 127 -11.01 0.01 7.97
CA ASP A 127 -9.72 0.48 7.46
C ASP A 127 -9.96 1.73 6.61
N ALA A 128 -9.56 2.89 7.14
CA ALA A 128 -9.82 4.19 6.53
C ALA A 128 -8.66 4.56 5.58
N GLY A 129 -8.88 4.35 4.28
CA GLY A 129 -7.86 4.47 3.24
C GLY A 129 -7.16 3.12 2.99
N CYS A 130 -7.95 2.07 2.74
CA CYS A 130 -7.47 0.69 2.75
C CYS A 130 -6.53 0.31 1.58
N GLY A 131 -6.37 1.16 0.56
CA GLY A 131 -5.48 0.90 -0.58
C GLY A 131 -5.76 -0.45 -1.23
N LEU A 132 -4.73 -1.31 -1.31
CA LEU A 132 -4.83 -2.68 -1.83
C LEU A 132 -5.30 -3.71 -0.79
N GLY A 133 -5.65 -3.28 0.43
CA GLY A 133 -6.24 -4.13 1.47
C GLY A 133 -5.22 -4.81 2.41
N ASP A 134 -3.99 -4.34 2.47
CA ASP A 134 -2.99 -4.91 3.40
C ASP A 134 -3.41 -4.71 4.87
N GLY A 135 -4.00 -3.55 5.20
CA GLY A 135 -4.60 -3.28 6.51
C GLY A 135 -5.79 -4.20 6.79
N LEU A 136 -6.68 -4.43 5.80
CA LEU A 136 -7.80 -5.36 5.94
C LEU A 136 -7.33 -6.78 6.26
N LEU A 137 -6.28 -7.26 5.58
CA LEU A 137 -5.70 -8.58 5.85
C LEU A 137 -5.09 -8.67 7.25
N ALA A 138 -4.42 -7.61 7.71
CA ALA A 138 -3.89 -7.55 9.06
C ALA A 138 -5.01 -7.53 10.13
N LEU A 139 -6.07 -6.75 9.90
CA LEU A 139 -7.26 -6.70 10.75
C LEU A 139 -7.98 -8.05 10.82
N ARG A 140 -8.12 -8.76 9.68
CA ARG A 140 -8.74 -10.08 9.63
C ARG A 140 -8.02 -11.12 10.48
N ARG A 141 -6.68 -11.03 10.53
CA ARG A 141 -5.87 -11.91 11.38
C ARG A 141 -6.02 -11.57 12.87
N ALA A 142 -6.06 -10.27 13.20
CA ALA A 142 -6.24 -9.81 14.56
C ALA A 142 -7.66 -10.06 15.09
N TYR A 143 -8.67 -9.89 14.23
CA TYR A 143 -10.09 -9.97 14.58
C TYR A 143 -10.88 -10.85 13.59
N PRO A 144 -10.72 -12.17 13.63
CA PRO A 144 -11.34 -13.07 12.65
C PRO A 144 -12.88 -13.06 12.68
N GLN A 145 -13.48 -12.65 13.80
CA GLN A 145 -14.93 -12.59 13.99
C GLN A 145 -15.54 -11.18 13.79
N ALA A 146 -14.70 -10.17 13.47
CA ALA A 146 -15.18 -8.81 13.24
C ALA A 146 -15.78 -8.62 11.84
N ARG A 147 -16.70 -7.65 11.72
CA ARG A 147 -17.15 -7.13 10.42
C ARG A 147 -16.17 -6.08 9.93
N ILE A 148 -15.30 -6.50 9.02
CA ILE A 148 -14.24 -5.64 8.51
C ILE A 148 -14.70 -4.95 7.23
N GLU A 149 -14.62 -3.62 7.23
CA GLU A 149 -14.96 -2.76 6.11
C GLU A 149 -13.72 -1.96 5.68
N GLY A 150 -13.65 -1.58 4.42
CA GLY A 150 -12.62 -0.69 3.89
C GLY A 150 -13.24 0.50 3.16
N VAL A 151 -12.57 1.64 3.23
CA VAL A 151 -12.89 2.82 2.41
C VAL A 151 -11.67 3.16 1.57
N GLU A 152 -11.86 3.25 0.25
CA GLU A 152 -10.80 3.61 -0.68
C GLU A 152 -11.32 4.61 -1.71
N TRP A 153 -10.59 5.70 -1.90
CA TRP A 153 -10.96 6.76 -2.85
C TRP A 153 -10.75 6.35 -4.30
N SER A 154 -9.61 5.71 -4.59
CA SER A 154 -9.22 5.28 -5.92
C SER A 154 -10.10 4.14 -6.41
N TRP A 155 -10.77 4.34 -7.55
CA TRP A 155 -11.64 3.31 -8.13
C TRP A 155 -10.87 2.01 -8.49
N PRO A 156 -9.69 2.07 -9.16
CA PRO A 156 -8.91 0.86 -9.45
C PRO A 156 -8.42 0.15 -8.18
N LEU A 157 -7.92 0.91 -7.18
CA LEU A 157 -7.46 0.31 -5.93
C LEU A 157 -8.62 -0.34 -5.18
N ARG A 158 -9.77 0.31 -5.12
CA ARG A 158 -10.99 -0.25 -4.51
C ARG A 158 -11.37 -1.57 -5.18
N LEU A 159 -11.35 -1.65 -6.52
CA LEU A 159 -11.67 -2.87 -7.25
C LEU A 159 -10.67 -3.99 -6.94
N LEU A 160 -9.38 -3.70 -7.04
CA LEU A 160 -8.31 -4.65 -6.73
C LEU A 160 -8.36 -5.11 -5.26
N CYS A 161 -8.63 -4.19 -4.33
CA CYS A 161 -8.82 -4.49 -2.92
C CYS A 161 -10.01 -5.43 -2.71
N GLN A 162 -11.16 -5.19 -3.36
CA GLN A 162 -12.34 -6.04 -3.26
C GLN A 162 -12.08 -7.45 -3.81
N LEU A 163 -11.35 -7.57 -4.93
CA LEU A 163 -10.95 -8.86 -5.49
C LEU A 163 -9.99 -9.62 -4.56
N ARG A 164 -9.08 -8.91 -3.92
CA ARG A 164 -8.11 -9.49 -2.98
C ARG A 164 -8.73 -9.86 -1.63
N CYS A 165 -9.74 -9.09 -1.21
CA CYS A 165 -10.42 -9.24 0.08
C CYS A 165 -11.95 -9.42 -0.12
N PRO A 166 -12.42 -10.53 -0.76
CA PRO A 166 -13.83 -10.72 -1.10
C PRO A 166 -14.73 -10.84 0.14
N TRP A 167 -14.17 -11.19 1.27
CA TRP A 167 -14.83 -11.30 2.58
C TRP A 167 -15.04 -9.95 3.28
N ALA A 168 -14.35 -8.89 2.86
CA ALA A 168 -14.50 -7.54 3.39
C ALA A 168 -15.46 -6.72 2.52
N ARG A 169 -16.16 -5.77 3.12
CA ARG A 169 -16.97 -4.79 2.38
C ARG A 169 -16.13 -3.56 2.06
N VAL A 170 -15.60 -3.47 0.82
CA VAL A 170 -14.82 -2.32 0.38
C VAL A 170 -15.70 -1.32 -0.36
N ARG A 171 -15.86 -0.12 0.21
CA ARG A 171 -16.63 0.98 -0.37
C ARG A 171 -15.70 2.00 -1.03
N ARG A 172 -16.12 2.52 -2.18
CA ARG A 172 -15.48 3.70 -2.74
C ARG A 172 -15.93 4.94 -1.97
N GLY A 173 -14.99 5.76 -1.55
CA GLY A 173 -15.32 6.99 -0.85
C GLY A 173 -14.10 7.70 -0.27
N ASP A 174 -14.34 8.92 0.17
CA ASP A 174 -13.40 9.70 0.94
C ASP A 174 -13.45 9.25 2.41
N MET A 175 -12.34 8.84 2.98
CA MET A 175 -12.26 8.42 4.39
C MET A 175 -12.70 9.54 5.35
N TRP A 176 -12.51 10.80 4.95
CA TRP A 176 -12.90 11.96 5.74
C TRP A 176 -14.41 12.20 5.77
N ARG A 177 -15.14 11.68 4.77
CA ARG A 177 -16.61 11.73 4.68
C ARG A 177 -17.27 10.41 5.10
N ALA A 178 -16.49 9.36 5.27
CA ALA A 178 -17.00 8.07 5.74
C ALA A 178 -17.51 8.20 7.17
N ASP A 179 -18.64 7.56 7.47
CA ASP A 179 -19.24 7.54 8.81
C ASP A 179 -18.48 6.55 9.73
N TRP A 180 -17.93 7.06 10.83
CA TRP A 180 -17.23 6.28 11.85
C TRP A 180 -18.09 6.03 13.11
N SER A 181 -19.32 6.53 13.17
CA SER A 181 -20.16 6.52 14.39
C SER A 181 -20.44 5.12 14.95
N GLY A 182 -20.64 4.13 14.07
CA GLY A 182 -20.92 2.75 14.51
C GLY A 182 -19.68 1.85 14.57
N CYS A 183 -18.45 2.41 14.46
CA CYS A 183 -17.24 1.63 14.47
C CYS A 183 -16.73 1.42 15.90
N GLN A 184 -16.40 0.16 16.25
CA GLN A 184 -15.71 -0.16 17.49
C GLN A 184 -14.20 0.05 17.36
N LEU A 185 -13.67 -0.07 16.12
CA LEU A 185 -12.28 0.22 15.82
C LEU A 185 -12.19 0.89 14.44
N VAL A 186 -11.49 2.02 14.39
CA VAL A 186 -11.03 2.63 13.15
C VAL A 186 -9.51 2.46 13.08
N TYR A 187 -9.05 1.84 12.02
CA TYR A 187 -7.63 1.71 11.71
C TYR A 187 -7.28 2.63 10.55
N LEU A 188 -6.09 3.24 10.63
CA LEU A 188 -5.57 4.08 9.56
C LEU A 188 -4.04 4.05 9.52
N PHE A 189 -3.51 4.21 8.32
CA PHE A 189 -2.10 4.44 8.07
C PHE A 189 -1.98 5.69 7.19
N GLN A 190 -1.88 6.84 7.83
CA GLN A 190 -1.93 8.16 7.21
C GLN A 190 -0.68 8.96 7.57
N ARG A 191 -0.42 10.04 6.81
CA ARG A 191 0.70 10.95 7.08
C ARG A 191 0.54 11.68 8.41
N PRO A 192 1.64 12.10 9.06
CA PRO A 192 1.60 12.79 10.35
C PRO A 192 0.72 14.06 10.31
N GLU A 193 0.70 14.79 9.18
CA GLU A 193 -0.10 16.00 9.02
C GLU A 193 -1.61 15.74 9.08
N SER A 194 -2.03 14.52 8.74
CA SER A 194 -3.44 14.12 8.75
C SER A 194 -3.93 13.66 10.13
N MET A 195 -3.01 13.38 11.08
CA MET A 195 -3.37 12.74 12.35
C MET A 195 -4.21 13.63 13.26
N ALA A 196 -3.99 14.94 13.28
CA ALA A 196 -4.83 15.87 14.04
C ALA A 196 -6.28 15.87 13.50
N ARG A 197 -6.44 15.84 12.18
CA ARG A 197 -7.77 15.75 11.53
C ARG A 197 -8.45 14.42 11.82
N ALA A 198 -7.69 13.31 11.80
CA ALA A 198 -8.23 11.99 12.11
C ALA A 198 -8.71 11.90 13.55
N ALA A 199 -7.95 12.48 14.50
CA ALA A 199 -8.33 12.56 15.89
C ALA A 199 -9.59 13.38 16.10
N ALA A 200 -9.68 14.56 15.49
CA ALA A 200 -10.86 15.42 15.59
C ALA A 200 -12.12 14.70 15.05
N LYS A 201 -12.01 14.00 13.92
CA LYS A 201 -13.10 13.21 13.36
C LYS A 201 -13.49 12.05 14.28
N ALA A 202 -12.51 11.30 14.79
CA ALA A 202 -12.77 10.19 15.71
C ALA A 202 -13.49 10.69 16.99
N GLN A 203 -13.03 11.81 17.56
CA GLN A 203 -13.62 12.42 18.74
C GLN A 203 -15.06 12.91 18.50
N ALA A 204 -15.37 13.38 17.30
CA ALA A 204 -16.70 13.89 16.94
C ALA A 204 -17.71 12.76 16.62
N GLU A 205 -17.27 11.65 16.07
CA GLU A 205 -18.17 10.64 15.51
C GLU A 205 -18.18 9.32 16.28
N MET A 206 -17.06 8.91 16.87
CA MET A 206 -16.94 7.58 17.48
C MET A 206 -17.55 7.54 18.89
N ALA A 207 -18.19 6.44 19.20
CA ALA A 207 -18.82 6.25 20.51
C ALA A 207 -17.78 6.11 21.63
N PRO A 208 -18.09 6.54 22.87
CA PRO A 208 -17.26 6.27 24.04
C PRO A 208 -16.95 4.77 24.17
N GLY A 209 -15.69 4.46 24.48
CA GLY A 209 -15.20 3.09 24.58
C GLY A 209 -14.74 2.46 23.26
N SER A 210 -14.98 3.09 22.11
CA SER A 210 -14.41 2.68 20.81
C SER A 210 -12.94 3.07 20.69
N TRP A 211 -12.28 2.64 19.60
CA TRP A 211 -10.85 2.71 19.45
C TRP A 211 -10.41 3.31 18.11
N LEU A 212 -9.36 4.11 18.14
CA LEU A 212 -8.63 4.54 16.97
C LEU A 212 -7.23 3.91 17.02
N ALA A 213 -6.82 3.22 15.97
CA ALA A 213 -5.48 2.67 15.83
C ALA A 213 -4.77 3.31 14.62
N SER A 214 -3.58 3.85 14.84
CA SER A 214 -2.76 4.45 13.78
C SER A 214 -1.41 3.76 13.68
N LEU A 215 -1.03 3.37 12.46
CA LEU A 215 0.31 2.84 12.20
C LEU A 215 1.31 3.98 11.97
N GLU A 216 2.47 3.89 12.61
CA GLU A 216 3.64 4.78 12.56
C GLU A 216 3.42 6.17 13.20
N PHE A 217 2.31 6.85 12.94
CA PHE A 217 2.16 8.24 13.32
C PHE A 217 1.21 8.41 14.51
N ALA A 218 1.73 9.06 15.54
CA ALA A 218 0.96 9.40 16.73
C ALA A 218 0.01 10.56 16.47
N VAL A 219 -1.08 10.63 17.25
CA VAL A 219 -1.93 11.82 17.31
C VAL A 219 -1.19 12.89 18.13
N PRO A 220 -0.97 14.09 17.56
CA PRO A 220 -0.29 15.17 18.27
C PRO A 220 -1.05 15.59 19.53
N GLY A 221 -0.33 15.72 20.66
CA GLY A 221 -0.90 16.23 21.91
C GLY A 221 -1.90 15.29 22.61
N VAL A 222 -1.97 14.02 22.22
CA VAL A 222 -2.84 13.02 22.84
C VAL A 222 -2.03 11.83 23.35
N LEU A 223 -2.30 11.41 24.59
CA LEU A 223 -1.69 10.24 25.18
C LEU A 223 -2.33 8.97 24.59
N PRO A 224 -1.54 8.03 24.03
CA PRO A 224 -2.08 6.76 23.59
C PRO A 224 -2.41 5.88 24.80
N GLN A 225 -3.50 5.13 24.69
CA GLN A 225 -3.88 4.13 25.70
C GLN A 225 -2.94 2.92 25.66
N ALA A 226 -2.44 2.56 24.48
CA ALA A 226 -1.47 1.50 24.28
C ALA A 226 -0.60 1.78 23.05
N GLN A 227 0.56 1.09 23.01
CA GLN A 227 1.50 1.12 21.90
C GLN A 227 1.95 -0.29 21.60
N LEU A 228 1.84 -0.71 20.33
CA LEU A 228 2.43 -1.97 19.89
C LEU A 228 3.70 -1.65 19.09
N ARG A 229 4.85 -2.07 19.62
CA ARG A 229 6.13 -1.95 18.93
C ARG A 229 6.31 -3.11 17.96
N LEU A 230 6.65 -2.80 16.72
CA LEU A 230 6.85 -3.76 15.64
C LEU A 230 8.35 -3.88 15.32
N PRO A 231 8.78 -4.96 14.64
CA PRO A 231 10.12 -5.04 14.09
C PRO A 231 10.41 -3.85 13.16
N GLY A 232 11.60 -3.26 13.27
CA GLY A 232 12.02 -2.11 12.47
C GLY A 232 11.50 -0.77 12.99
N GLU A 233 11.33 -0.63 14.32
CA GLU A 233 11.00 0.62 15.04
C GLU A 233 9.61 1.20 14.74
N ARG A 234 8.79 0.52 13.96
CA ARG A 234 7.41 0.94 13.70
C ARG A 234 6.54 0.75 14.94
N VAL A 235 5.56 1.62 15.12
CA VAL A 235 4.66 1.59 16.27
C VAL A 235 3.21 1.68 15.80
N VAL A 236 2.33 0.86 16.38
CA VAL A 236 0.88 1.09 16.28
C VAL A 236 0.43 1.82 17.53
N TRP A 237 -0.07 3.01 17.33
CA TRP A 237 -0.61 3.88 18.35
C TRP A 237 -2.09 3.61 18.54
N VAL A 238 -2.52 3.40 19.78
CA VAL A 238 -3.90 3.03 20.09
C VAL A 238 -4.51 4.04 21.06
N TYR A 239 -5.66 4.58 20.68
CA TYR A 239 -6.39 5.59 21.44
C TYR A 239 -7.79 5.11 21.72
N ARG A 240 -8.26 5.27 22.96
CA ARG A 240 -9.64 4.98 23.37
C ARG A 240 -10.47 6.26 23.37
N MET A 241 -11.70 6.16 22.89
CA MET A 241 -12.63 7.30 22.91
C MET A 241 -13.31 7.43 24.27
N PRO A 242 -13.51 8.67 24.79
CA PRO A 242 -12.94 9.92 24.30
C PRO A 242 -11.41 9.99 24.56
N MET A 243 -10.69 10.63 23.62
CA MET A 243 -9.25 10.83 23.79
C MET A 243 -8.96 11.86 24.87
N VAL A 244 -7.98 11.56 25.72
CA VAL A 244 -7.49 12.50 26.74
C VAL A 244 -6.26 13.21 26.20
N GLY A 245 -6.34 14.54 26.09
CA GLY A 245 -5.20 15.37 25.71
C GLY A 245 -4.09 15.33 26.78
N MET A 246 -2.84 15.49 26.37
CA MET A 246 -1.79 15.84 27.32
C MET A 246 -2.15 17.21 27.91
N ALA A 247 -2.23 17.30 29.24
CA ALA A 247 -2.31 18.59 29.89
C ALA A 247 -1.12 19.42 29.38
N GLN A 248 -1.38 20.56 28.72
CA GLN A 248 -0.33 21.50 28.39
C GLN A 248 0.26 21.93 29.75
N GLY A 249 1.49 21.48 30.01
CA GLY A 249 2.25 21.98 31.15
C GLY A 249 2.25 23.50 31.03
N ARG A 250 1.66 24.16 32.01
CA ARG A 250 1.83 25.60 32.17
C ARG A 250 3.32 25.81 32.53
N GLU A 251 4.09 26.28 31.55
CA GLU A 251 5.30 27.05 31.83
C GLU A 251 4.96 28.49 32.07
#